data_37bcb2f41fe9f2b7bbab8514438c9a2d
#
_entry.id   37bcb2f41fe9f2b7bbab8514438c9a2d
#
_cell.length_a   1.000
_cell.length_b   1.000
_cell.length_c   1.000
_cell.angle_alpha   90.00
_cell.angle_beta   90.00
_cell.angle_gamma   90.00
#
_symmetry.space_group_name_H-M   'P 1'
#
loop_
_entity.id
_entity.type
_entity.pdbx_description
1 polymer ?
#
loop_
_entity_poly.entity_id
_entity_poly.type
_entity_poly.pdbx_seq_one_letter_code
_entity_poly.pdbx_strand_id
1 'polypeptide(L)'
;YPHTGTLAYSEANLAAGALAVPVYWATGNPYAAHNSVVLMAFLLTAVGMYYLVRHLTRDRRGAVVSAICFAFCPFVFSHQPHIQLLMTAGLPFTMLAFHRLVERPSAGRGAVLGAVLTATALGCGYYGVFAILMVGCGVLAVATMRGFWTSRPFWMALVVAALTAVVLITPAFMPYLDLRRHDGFGRSLDEALRYSANWSAYLASAAYTHGWMLKYLPPWSDVVFPGFTATILGVAGIWIARRCRRGEVVVLYGGLAVLAFWASFGPTAYLYSVLYKTLPMFAWLRAPARFGVLVDFSLSVLAGAAVSTLLSGLRDRRRARLAAIGVAAFAALELIVPFRMAEVPPVENVYRVLAAAPRGAVIEMPFFYPEVGLFQHSKYMVASTAHWMPLVNGYSDFIPPDFMEHVLTLAPFPSRDAFKLLEPNRVRYALFHMYGYNTQNRNEVLARLKQFEAYLRPLYMDEGTRLYEIVGFPP
;
A
#
# COMPACT_ATOMS: atom_id res chain seq x y z
N TYR A 1 16.90 -15.44 5.54
CA TYR A 1 17.55 -16.39 6.42
C TYR A 1 19.01 -15.96 6.62
N PRO A 2 19.53 -15.89 7.82
CA PRO A 2 19.01 -16.52 9.04
C PRO A 2 18.00 -15.68 9.84
N HIS A 3 17.72 -14.45 9.45
CA HIS A 3 16.87 -13.54 10.21
C HIS A 3 15.46 -14.11 10.45
N THR A 4 14.92 -13.83 11.63
CA THR A 4 13.54 -14.12 12.05
C THR A 4 12.74 -12.81 12.16
N GLY A 5 11.41 -12.88 12.14
CA GLY A 5 10.59 -11.68 12.26
C GLY A 5 10.60 -10.78 11.01
N THR A 6 11.03 -11.27 9.85
CA THR A 6 11.22 -10.53 8.60
C THR A 6 9.95 -9.86 8.06
N LEU A 7 8.76 -10.27 8.53
CA LEU A 7 7.50 -9.58 8.20
C LEU A 7 7.47 -8.12 8.69
N ALA A 8 8.24 -7.78 9.74
CA ALA A 8 8.35 -6.41 10.24
C ALA A 8 9.33 -5.54 9.43
N TYR A 9 10.10 -6.09 8.50
CA TYR A 9 11.05 -5.36 7.68
C TYR A 9 10.37 -4.52 6.58
N SER A 10 9.09 -4.79 6.32
CA SER A 10 8.21 -3.99 5.47
C SER A 10 6.80 -3.98 6.03
N GLU A 11 5.85 -3.32 5.36
CA GLU A 11 4.44 -3.47 5.71
C GLU A 11 4.00 -4.93 5.51
N ALA A 12 3.54 -5.60 6.58
CA ALA A 12 3.20 -7.02 6.56
C ALA A 12 1.95 -7.37 5.72
N ASN A 13 1.22 -6.37 5.25
CA ASN A 13 0.04 -6.52 4.37
C ASN A 13 -1.02 -7.50 4.89
N LEU A 14 -1.23 -7.57 6.21
CA LEU A 14 -2.04 -8.61 6.85
C LEU A 14 -3.49 -8.61 6.36
N ALA A 15 -4.11 -7.44 6.17
CA ALA A 15 -5.48 -7.39 5.64
C ALA A 15 -5.54 -7.83 4.17
N ALA A 16 -4.57 -7.45 3.34
CA ALA A 16 -4.48 -7.93 1.96
C ALA A 16 -4.23 -9.46 1.93
N GLY A 17 -3.34 -9.95 2.80
CA GLY A 17 -3.10 -11.38 2.98
C GLY A 17 -4.35 -12.14 3.37
N ALA A 18 -5.14 -11.64 4.32
CA ALA A 18 -6.41 -12.26 4.72
C ALA A 18 -7.40 -12.37 3.56
N LEU A 19 -7.45 -11.36 2.68
CA LEU A 19 -8.26 -11.40 1.45
C LEU A 19 -7.72 -12.39 0.42
N ALA A 20 -6.39 -12.58 0.36
CA ALA A 20 -5.73 -13.49 -0.57
C ALA A 20 -5.91 -14.97 -0.21
N VAL A 21 -5.96 -15.30 1.10
CA VAL A 21 -5.97 -16.67 1.64
C VAL A 21 -7.02 -17.57 0.98
N PRO A 22 -8.31 -17.21 0.86
CA PRO A 22 -9.30 -18.10 0.27
C PRO A 22 -8.99 -18.49 -1.17
N VAL A 23 -8.50 -17.54 -1.97
CA VAL A 23 -8.15 -17.79 -3.38
C VAL A 23 -6.87 -18.62 -3.47
N TYR A 24 -5.88 -18.32 -2.64
CA TYR A 24 -4.65 -19.11 -2.60
C TYR A 24 -4.90 -20.56 -2.19
N TRP A 25 -5.73 -20.80 -1.17
CA TRP A 25 -6.08 -22.17 -0.76
C TRP A 25 -6.86 -22.94 -1.83
N ALA A 26 -7.70 -22.24 -2.60
CA ALA A 26 -8.47 -22.87 -3.68
C ALA A 26 -7.64 -23.17 -4.93
N THR A 27 -6.60 -22.37 -5.21
CA THR A 27 -5.89 -22.43 -6.50
C THR A 27 -4.42 -22.85 -6.40
N GLY A 28 -3.79 -22.71 -5.24
CA GLY A 28 -2.33 -22.84 -5.05
C GLY A 28 -1.52 -21.78 -5.81
N ASN A 29 -2.18 -20.78 -6.43
CA ASN A 29 -1.56 -19.83 -7.34
C ASN A 29 -1.42 -18.45 -6.69
N PRO A 30 -0.18 -17.98 -6.36
CA PRO A 30 0.05 -16.70 -5.73
C PRO A 30 -0.36 -15.51 -6.60
N TYR A 31 -0.25 -15.62 -7.92
CA TYR A 31 -0.67 -14.56 -8.85
C TYR A 31 -2.19 -14.42 -8.90
N ALA A 32 -2.92 -15.53 -8.90
CA ALA A 32 -4.39 -15.50 -8.83
C ALA A 32 -4.84 -14.87 -7.50
N ALA A 33 -4.19 -15.22 -6.40
CA ALA A 33 -4.45 -14.66 -5.08
C ALA A 33 -4.17 -13.14 -5.06
N HIS A 34 -3.03 -12.69 -5.56
CA HIS A 34 -2.68 -11.27 -5.68
C HIS A 34 -3.69 -10.49 -6.52
N ASN A 35 -3.99 -10.98 -7.73
CA ASN A 35 -4.92 -10.32 -8.64
C ASN A 35 -6.34 -10.23 -8.07
N SER A 36 -6.78 -11.24 -7.32
CA SER A 36 -8.08 -11.20 -6.63
C SER A 36 -8.12 -10.09 -5.58
N VAL A 37 -7.03 -9.87 -4.83
CA VAL A 37 -6.94 -8.78 -3.86
C VAL A 37 -6.97 -7.42 -4.55
N VAL A 38 -6.27 -7.27 -5.68
CA VAL A 38 -6.33 -6.03 -6.49
C VAL A 38 -7.78 -5.71 -6.87
N LEU A 39 -8.51 -6.68 -7.44
CA LEU A 39 -9.92 -6.48 -7.80
C LEU A 39 -10.81 -6.18 -6.60
N MET A 40 -10.60 -6.89 -5.48
CA MET A 40 -11.34 -6.66 -4.25
C MET A 40 -11.05 -5.29 -3.65
N ALA A 41 -9.82 -4.76 -3.77
CA ALA A 41 -9.47 -3.44 -3.29
C ALA A 41 -10.28 -2.34 -3.99
N PHE A 42 -10.39 -2.39 -5.33
CA PHE A 42 -11.25 -1.47 -6.09
C PHE A 42 -12.72 -1.59 -5.68
N LEU A 43 -13.22 -2.83 -5.61
CA LEU A 43 -14.62 -3.09 -5.24
C LEU A 43 -14.95 -2.59 -3.83
N LEU A 44 -14.14 -2.94 -2.84
CA LEU A 44 -14.35 -2.53 -1.45
C LEU A 44 -14.23 -1.02 -1.29
N THR A 45 -13.32 -0.36 -2.02
CA THR A 45 -13.20 1.10 -2.02
C THR A 45 -14.46 1.76 -2.58
N ALA A 46 -14.96 1.26 -3.72
CA ALA A 46 -16.21 1.76 -4.31
C ALA A 46 -17.41 1.53 -3.39
N VAL A 47 -17.52 0.36 -2.78
CA VAL A 47 -18.59 0.01 -1.82
C VAL A 47 -18.52 0.89 -0.58
N GLY A 48 -17.34 1.07 0.01
CA GLY A 48 -17.13 1.92 1.18
C GLY A 48 -17.54 3.36 0.91
N MET A 49 -17.08 3.91 -0.23
CA MET A 49 -17.38 5.28 -0.62
C MET A 49 -18.88 5.48 -0.94
N TYR A 50 -19.48 4.51 -1.64
CA TYR A 50 -20.92 4.52 -1.89
C TYR A 50 -21.73 4.58 -0.59
N TYR A 51 -21.42 3.72 0.38
CA TYR A 51 -22.14 3.70 1.64
C TYR A 51 -21.92 4.94 2.49
N LEU A 52 -20.70 5.48 2.51
CA LEU A 52 -20.39 6.74 3.19
C LEU A 52 -21.23 7.88 2.62
N VAL A 53 -21.15 8.13 1.31
CA VAL A 53 -21.83 9.27 0.68
C VAL A 53 -23.35 9.09 0.68
N ARG A 54 -23.84 7.85 0.50
CA ARG A 54 -25.27 7.55 0.69
C ARG A 54 -25.75 7.82 2.13
N HIS A 55 -24.92 7.55 3.12
CA HIS A 55 -25.23 7.86 4.52
C HIS A 55 -25.34 9.38 4.73
N LEU A 56 -24.37 10.13 4.21
CA LEU A 56 -24.30 11.59 4.35
C LEU A 56 -25.40 12.33 3.57
N THR A 57 -25.74 11.84 2.38
CA THR A 57 -26.62 12.56 1.45
C THR A 57 -28.02 11.99 1.37
N ARG A 58 -28.23 10.74 1.76
CA ARG A 58 -29.44 9.94 1.56
C ARG A 58 -29.79 9.75 0.06
N ASP A 59 -28.86 10.03 -0.84
CA ASP A 59 -29.02 9.92 -2.30
C ASP A 59 -28.07 8.87 -2.89
N ARG A 60 -28.63 7.94 -3.67
CA ARG A 60 -27.87 6.88 -4.35
C ARG A 60 -27.05 7.43 -5.53
N ARG A 61 -27.56 8.46 -6.20
CA ARG A 61 -26.97 9.01 -7.43
C ARG A 61 -25.64 9.70 -7.14
N GLY A 62 -25.61 10.60 -6.16
CA GLY A 62 -24.37 11.22 -5.69
C GLY A 62 -23.38 10.20 -5.11
N ALA A 63 -23.90 9.16 -4.43
CA ALA A 63 -23.07 8.10 -3.89
C ALA A 63 -22.35 7.27 -5.00
N VAL A 64 -23.01 6.97 -6.12
CA VAL A 64 -22.39 6.26 -7.26
C VAL A 64 -21.29 7.13 -7.89
N VAL A 65 -21.55 8.41 -8.15
CA VAL A 65 -20.54 9.31 -8.73
C VAL A 65 -19.32 9.40 -7.82
N SER A 66 -19.53 9.60 -6.52
CA SER A 66 -18.44 9.66 -5.53
C SER A 66 -17.64 8.35 -5.47
N ALA A 67 -18.31 7.21 -5.54
CA ALA A 67 -17.67 5.89 -5.55
C ALA A 67 -16.76 5.71 -6.78
N ILE A 68 -17.21 6.12 -7.97
CA ILE A 68 -16.42 6.08 -9.20
C ILE A 68 -15.22 7.02 -9.07
N CYS A 69 -15.43 8.29 -8.67
CA CYS A 69 -14.36 9.26 -8.56
C CYS A 69 -13.24 8.80 -7.62
N PHE A 70 -13.56 8.19 -6.49
CA PHE A 70 -12.53 7.79 -5.53
C PHE A 70 -11.91 6.43 -5.83
N ALA A 71 -12.73 5.41 -6.12
CA ALA A 71 -12.20 4.06 -6.33
C ALA A 71 -11.32 3.95 -7.58
N PHE A 72 -11.60 4.76 -8.60
CA PHE A 72 -10.87 4.74 -9.87
C PHE A 72 -10.02 6.00 -10.09
N CYS A 73 -9.68 6.74 -9.02
CA CYS A 73 -8.81 7.90 -9.15
C CYS A 73 -7.39 7.50 -9.64
N PRO A 74 -6.71 8.40 -10.38
CA PRO A 74 -5.38 8.13 -10.91
C PRO A 74 -4.35 7.72 -9.85
N PHE A 75 -4.48 8.21 -8.61
CA PHE A 75 -3.63 7.79 -7.50
C PHE A 75 -3.66 6.28 -7.27
N VAL A 76 -4.85 5.67 -7.21
CA VAL A 76 -5.00 4.23 -6.97
C VAL A 76 -4.36 3.42 -8.09
N PHE A 77 -4.60 3.80 -9.35
CA PHE A 77 -4.02 3.11 -10.50
C PHE A 77 -2.51 3.24 -10.59
N SER A 78 -1.93 4.39 -10.24
CA SER A 78 -0.47 4.58 -10.28
C SER A 78 0.27 3.76 -9.23
N HIS A 79 -0.43 3.36 -8.18
CA HIS A 79 0.14 2.59 -7.07
C HIS A 79 -0.14 1.09 -7.13
N GLN A 80 -0.60 0.54 -8.28
CA GLN A 80 -0.85 -0.90 -8.47
C GLN A 80 0.31 -1.82 -8.03
N PRO A 81 1.60 -1.46 -8.23
CA PRO A 81 2.70 -2.30 -7.76
C PRO A 81 2.81 -2.40 -6.22
N HIS A 82 2.08 -1.55 -5.51
CA HIS A 82 2.11 -1.48 -4.04
C HIS A 82 0.74 -1.87 -3.48
N ILE A 83 0.52 -3.16 -3.24
CA ILE A 83 -0.79 -3.72 -2.83
C ILE A 83 -1.39 -3.00 -1.63
N GLN A 84 -0.58 -2.59 -0.65
CA GLN A 84 -1.02 -1.84 0.53
C GLN A 84 -1.64 -0.48 0.17
N LEU A 85 -1.13 0.19 -0.87
CA LEU A 85 -1.65 1.49 -1.29
C LEU A 85 -2.99 1.37 -2.06
N LEU A 86 -3.37 0.17 -2.48
CA LEU A 86 -4.70 -0.11 -3.02
C LEU A 86 -5.76 -0.29 -1.91
N MET A 87 -5.35 -0.54 -0.65
CA MET A 87 -6.29 -0.78 0.48
C MET A 87 -6.98 0.51 0.95
N THR A 88 -7.35 1.39 0.04
CA THR A 88 -8.01 2.69 0.31
C THR A 88 -9.41 2.56 0.89
N ALA A 89 -10.04 1.39 0.79
CA ALA A 89 -11.37 1.10 1.34
C ALA A 89 -11.51 1.42 2.84
N GLY A 90 -10.42 1.28 3.59
CA GLY A 90 -10.38 1.59 5.01
C GLY A 90 -10.78 3.03 5.34
N LEU A 91 -10.44 4.00 4.48
CA LEU A 91 -10.74 5.42 4.68
C LEU A 91 -12.26 5.71 4.70
N PRO A 92 -13.04 5.35 3.65
CA PRO A 92 -14.49 5.57 3.66
C PRO A 92 -15.22 4.73 4.71
N PHE A 93 -14.79 3.50 4.98
CA PHE A 93 -15.41 2.69 6.04
C PHE A 93 -15.16 3.28 7.44
N THR A 94 -13.97 3.82 7.69
CA THR A 94 -13.65 4.53 8.96
C THR A 94 -14.57 5.74 9.13
N MET A 95 -14.70 6.59 8.11
CA MET A 95 -15.56 7.76 8.21
C MET A 95 -17.04 7.38 8.30
N LEU A 96 -17.49 6.32 7.64
CA LEU A 96 -18.84 5.80 7.81
C LEU A 96 -19.10 5.32 9.25
N ALA A 97 -18.16 4.59 9.84
CA ALA A 97 -18.26 4.13 11.23
C ALA A 97 -18.26 5.34 12.20
N PHE A 98 -17.41 6.34 11.94
CA PHE A 98 -17.35 7.57 12.73
C PHE A 98 -18.70 8.33 12.67
N HIS A 99 -19.25 8.58 11.47
CA HIS A 99 -20.56 9.28 11.35
C HIS A 99 -21.69 8.53 12.03
N ARG A 100 -21.71 7.20 11.95
CA ARG A 100 -22.68 6.37 12.67
C ARG A 100 -22.52 6.47 14.19
N LEU A 101 -21.28 6.53 14.68
CA LEU A 101 -21.00 6.75 16.10
C LEU A 101 -21.52 8.10 16.54
N VAL A 102 -21.26 9.16 15.78
CA VAL A 102 -21.73 10.53 16.07
C VAL A 102 -23.26 10.62 16.12
N GLU A 103 -23.98 9.94 15.22
CA GLU A 103 -25.46 9.94 15.21
C GLU A 103 -26.06 9.32 16.48
N ARG A 104 -25.46 8.26 16.99
CA ARG A 104 -25.92 7.54 18.19
C ARG A 104 -24.74 6.96 18.95
N PRO A 105 -24.09 7.75 19.81
CA PRO A 105 -22.93 7.29 20.56
C PRO A 105 -23.27 6.07 21.44
N SER A 106 -22.48 5.00 21.26
CA SER A 106 -22.61 3.78 22.08
C SER A 106 -21.29 2.98 22.07
N ALA A 107 -21.06 2.14 23.09
CA ALA A 107 -19.90 1.28 23.18
C ALA A 107 -19.75 0.37 21.95
N GLY A 108 -20.85 -0.25 21.47
CA GLY A 108 -20.84 -1.11 20.30
C GLY A 108 -20.38 -0.37 19.02
N ARG A 109 -20.81 0.89 18.81
CA ARG A 109 -20.36 1.70 17.69
C ARG A 109 -18.92 2.17 17.86
N GLY A 110 -18.49 2.42 19.10
CA GLY A 110 -17.09 2.64 19.44
C GLY A 110 -16.23 1.43 19.05
N ALA A 111 -16.62 0.23 19.45
CA ALA A 111 -15.93 -1.00 19.12
C ALA A 111 -15.85 -1.23 17.59
N VAL A 112 -16.93 -0.96 16.85
CA VAL A 112 -16.92 -1.03 15.37
C VAL A 112 -15.94 -0.04 14.78
N LEU A 113 -15.91 1.21 15.25
CA LEU A 113 -14.94 2.20 14.77
C LEU A 113 -13.50 1.74 15.05
N GLY A 114 -13.22 1.23 16.26
CA GLY A 114 -11.90 0.71 16.62
C GLY A 114 -11.48 -0.48 15.76
N ALA A 115 -12.39 -1.41 15.50
CA ALA A 115 -12.11 -2.55 14.62
C ALA A 115 -11.84 -2.12 13.17
N VAL A 116 -12.59 -1.14 12.63
CA VAL A 116 -12.36 -0.61 11.29
C VAL A 116 -11.04 0.15 11.21
N LEU A 117 -10.67 0.94 12.23
CA LEU A 117 -9.36 1.59 12.32
C LEU A 117 -8.23 0.56 12.29
N THR A 118 -8.36 -0.52 13.06
CA THR A 118 -7.39 -1.62 13.05
C THR A 118 -7.29 -2.26 11.68
N ALA A 119 -8.41 -2.65 11.06
CA ALA A 119 -8.41 -3.26 9.73
C ALA A 119 -7.77 -2.33 8.68
N THR A 120 -8.00 -1.01 8.79
CA THR A 120 -7.38 -0.01 7.93
C THR A 120 -5.87 0.03 8.12
N ALA A 121 -5.39 0.02 9.37
CA ALA A 121 -3.95 0.02 9.67
C ALA A 121 -3.26 -1.29 9.27
N LEU A 122 -3.93 -2.44 9.41
CA LEU A 122 -3.43 -3.75 8.96
C LEU A 122 -3.44 -3.89 7.42
N GLY A 123 -4.22 -3.06 6.71
CA GLY A 123 -4.21 -2.98 5.25
C GLY A 123 -3.08 -2.09 4.73
N CYS A 124 -2.87 -0.96 5.40
CA CYS A 124 -1.78 -0.02 5.10
C CYS A 124 -1.50 0.85 6.33
N GLY A 125 -0.27 0.85 6.81
CA GLY A 125 0.16 1.65 7.97
C GLY A 125 -0.08 3.14 7.76
N TYR A 126 0.18 3.65 6.54
CA TYR A 126 -0.14 5.03 6.18
C TYR A 126 -1.63 5.35 6.35
N TYR A 127 -2.49 4.47 5.85
CA TYR A 127 -3.95 4.69 5.94
C TYR A 127 -4.47 4.55 7.36
N GLY A 128 -3.81 3.74 8.19
CA GLY A 128 -4.07 3.71 9.62
C GLY A 128 -3.84 5.07 10.28
N VAL A 129 -2.68 5.70 10.01
CA VAL A 129 -2.37 7.06 10.50
C VAL A 129 -3.35 8.09 9.93
N PHE A 130 -3.63 8.04 8.63
CA PHE A 130 -4.57 8.94 7.98
C PHE A 130 -5.98 8.81 8.55
N ALA A 131 -6.45 7.58 8.80
CA ALA A 131 -7.76 7.34 9.40
C ALA A 131 -7.87 7.92 10.82
N ILE A 132 -6.81 7.82 11.63
CA ILE A 132 -6.76 8.45 12.96
C ILE A 132 -6.85 9.98 12.84
N LEU A 133 -6.09 10.59 11.91
CA LEU A 133 -6.15 12.03 11.66
C LEU A 133 -7.53 12.48 11.16
N MET A 134 -8.14 11.71 10.25
CA MET A 134 -9.49 11.99 9.74
C MET A 134 -10.53 11.94 10.86
N VAL A 135 -10.45 10.94 11.73
CA VAL A 135 -11.34 10.83 12.92
C VAL A 135 -11.06 11.99 13.88
N GLY A 136 -9.80 12.35 14.11
CA GLY A 136 -9.42 13.49 14.95
C GLY A 136 -10.01 14.81 14.42
N CYS A 137 -9.86 15.09 13.13
CA CYS A 137 -10.51 16.25 12.49
C CYS A 137 -12.04 16.18 12.59
N GLY A 138 -12.61 14.97 12.42
CA GLY A 138 -14.05 14.73 12.58
C GLY A 138 -14.52 15.03 14.00
N VAL A 139 -13.79 14.58 15.01
CA VAL A 139 -14.07 14.86 16.44
C VAL A 139 -14.07 16.37 16.69
N LEU A 140 -13.04 17.08 16.23
CA LEU A 140 -12.94 18.54 16.39
C LEU A 140 -14.12 19.26 15.71
N ALA A 141 -14.41 18.91 14.45
CA ALA A 141 -15.51 19.52 13.71
C ALA A 141 -16.87 19.29 14.38
N VAL A 142 -17.15 18.02 14.76
CA VAL A 142 -18.44 17.63 15.37
C VAL A 142 -18.57 18.19 16.77
N ALA A 143 -17.54 18.06 17.61
CA ALA A 143 -17.58 18.58 18.99
C ALA A 143 -17.84 20.09 19.01
N THR A 144 -17.23 20.83 18.04
CA THR A 144 -17.43 22.28 17.92
C THR A 144 -18.80 22.62 17.35
N MET A 145 -19.21 21.99 16.24
CA MET A 145 -20.45 22.36 15.53
C MET A 145 -21.71 21.86 16.22
N ARG A 146 -21.64 20.73 16.93
CA ARG A 146 -22.80 20.12 17.66
C ARG A 146 -22.73 20.32 19.16
N GLY A 147 -21.68 20.95 19.69
CA GLY A 147 -21.52 21.17 21.14
C GLY A 147 -21.25 19.88 21.91
N PHE A 148 -20.59 18.88 21.33
CA PHE A 148 -20.35 17.56 21.96
C PHE A 148 -19.18 17.56 22.95
N TRP A 149 -18.56 18.69 23.24
CA TRP A 149 -17.46 18.82 24.20
C TRP A 149 -17.81 18.27 25.60
N THR A 150 -19.06 18.39 26.03
CA THR A 150 -19.55 17.91 27.33
C THR A 150 -20.31 16.59 27.25
N SER A 151 -20.43 15.99 26.05
CA SER A 151 -21.21 14.76 25.86
C SER A 151 -20.43 13.52 26.35
N ARG A 152 -20.73 13.05 27.56
CA ARG A 152 -20.16 11.82 28.11
C ARG A 152 -20.33 10.59 27.20
N PRO A 153 -21.52 10.30 26.63
CA PRO A 153 -21.68 9.13 25.76
C PRO A 153 -20.78 9.18 24.53
N PHE A 154 -20.57 10.38 23.95
CA PHE A 154 -19.67 10.57 22.79
C PHE A 154 -18.22 10.24 23.13
N TRP A 155 -17.71 10.80 24.22
CA TRP A 155 -16.33 10.55 24.64
C TRP A 155 -16.11 9.12 25.10
N MET A 156 -17.06 8.51 25.82
CA MET A 156 -16.99 7.09 26.19
C MET A 156 -16.94 6.19 24.94
N ALA A 157 -17.75 6.48 23.92
CA ALA A 157 -17.72 5.71 22.68
C ALA A 157 -16.35 5.84 21.95
N LEU A 158 -15.73 7.03 21.97
CA LEU A 158 -14.39 7.23 21.43
C LEU A 158 -13.30 6.51 22.25
N VAL A 159 -13.42 6.49 23.58
CA VAL A 159 -12.52 5.70 24.43
C VAL A 159 -12.61 4.22 24.12
N VAL A 160 -13.84 3.69 23.98
CA VAL A 160 -14.03 2.29 23.55
C VAL A 160 -13.41 2.05 22.17
N ALA A 161 -13.56 2.98 21.22
CA ALA A 161 -12.93 2.86 19.89
C ALA A 161 -11.40 2.80 20.01
N ALA A 162 -10.80 3.69 20.80
CA ALA A 162 -9.36 3.70 21.01
C ALA A 162 -8.85 2.43 21.70
N LEU A 163 -9.51 1.97 22.75
CA LEU A 163 -9.14 0.73 23.45
C LEU A 163 -9.28 -0.48 22.55
N THR A 164 -10.36 -0.58 21.76
CA THR A 164 -10.55 -1.67 20.80
C THR A 164 -9.45 -1.67 19.75
N ALA A 165 -9.11 -0.49 19.18
CA ALA A 165 -8.05 -0.37 18.20
C ALA A 165 -6.69 -0.78 18.78
N VAL A 166 -6.33 -0.31 19.98
CA VAL A 166 -5.08 -0.66 20.66
C VAL A 166 -5.00 -2.16 20.92
N VAL A 167 -6.03 -2.77 21.50
CA VAL A 167 -6.03 -4.21 21.80
C VAL A 167 -5.87 -5.05 20.54
N LEU A 168 -6.58 -4.70 19.47
CA LEU A 168 -6.54 -5.48 18.23
C LEU A 168 -5.26 -5.29 17.42
N ILE A 169 -4.64 -4.08 17.43
CA ILE A 169 -3.44 -3.83 16.62
C ILE A 169 -2.16 -4.25 17.32
N THR A 170 -2.13 -4.27 18.66
CA THR A 170 -0.91 -4.55 19.44
C THR A 170 -0.19 -5.83 19.01
N PRO A 171 -0.85 -7.00 18.84
CA PRO A 171 -0.15 -8.22 18.45
C PRO A 171 0.57 -8.10 17.11
N ALA A 172 -0.03 -7.40 16.16
CA ALA A 172 0.55 -7.20 14.83
C ALA A 172 1.64 -6.13 14.81
N PHE A 173 1.63 -5.20 15.77
CA PHE A 173 2.56 -4.07 15.83
C PHE A 173 3.80 -4.35 16.70
N MET A 174 3.74 -5.33 17.62
CA MET A 174 4.87 -5.68 18.49
C MET A 174 6.18 -5.93 17.73
N PRO A 175 6.21 -6.73 16.63
CA PRO A 175 7.45 -6.96 15.90
C PRO A 175 8.12 -5.68 15.35
N TYR A 176 7.30 -4.67 14.97
CA TYR A 176 7.82 -3.37 14.53
C TYR A 176 8.43 -2.55 15.67
N LEU A 177 7.85 -2.64 16.88
CA LEU A 177 8.41 -2.00 18.06
C LEU A 177 9.74 -2.63 18.46
N ASP A 178 9.85 -3.95 18.34
CA ASP A 178 11.08 -4.67 18.62
C ASP A 178 12.17 -4.30 17.61
N LEU A 179 11.86 -4.24 16.31
CA LEU A 179 12.77 -3.76 15.28
C LEU A 179 13.28 -2.34 15.57
N ARG A 180 12.38 -1.45 15.97
CA ARG A 180 12.76 -0.07 16.34
C ARG A 180 13.68 -0.01 17.55
N ARG A 181 13.45 -0.87 18.56
CA ARG A 181 14.26 -0.90 19.78
C ARG A 181 15.66 -1.46 19.55
N HIS A 182 15.78 -2.50 18.69
CA HIS A 182 17.05 -3.18 18.45
C HIS A 182 17.88 -2.49 17.36
N ASP A 183 17.22 -2.07 16.27
CA ASP A 183 17.90 -1.58 15.06
C ASP A 183 17.70 -0.08 14.83
N GLY A 184 17.04 0.63 15.77
CA GLY A 184 16.85 2.09 15.70
C GLY A 184 16.00 2.55 14.50
N PHE A 185 15.18 1.67 13.93
CA PHE A 185 14.41 1.99 12.72
C PHE A 185 13.54 3.24 12.88
N GLY A 186 13.72 4.19 11.96
CA GLY A 186 12.94 5.42 11.86
C GLY A 186 13.24 6.15 10.55
N ARG A 187 12.28 6.92 10.07
CA ARG A 187 12.39 7.72 8.84
C ARG A 187 12.80 9.14 9.15
N SER A 188 13.74 9.69 8.40
CA SER A 188 14.20 11.08 8.59
C SER A 188 13.30 12.08 7.84
N LEU A 189 13.38 13.35 8.23
CA LEU A 189 12.73 14.44 7.48
C LEU A 189 13.34 14.65 6.10
N ASP A 190 14.63 14.34 5.93
CA ASP A 190 15.30 14.44 4.63
C ASP A 190 14.79 13.37 3.65
N GLU A 191 14.51 12.17 4.16
CA GLU A 191 13.84 11.13 3.36
C GLU A 191 12.41 11.57 3.00
N ALA A 192 11.67 12.13 3.94
CA ALA A 192 10.33 12.66 3.69
C ALA A 192 10.34 13.78 2.63
N LEU A 193 11.38 14.62 2.61
CA LEU A 193 11.52 15.68 1.61
C LEU A 193 11.59 15.10 0.18
N ARG A 194 12.31 14.01 -0.02
CA ARG A 194 12.46 13.34 -1.34
C ARG A 194 11.15 12.80 -1.89
N TYR A 195 10.22 12.39 -1.01
CA TYR A 195 8.93 11.82 -1.36
C TYR A 195 7.77 12.77 -1.09
N SER A 196 8.03 14.07 -1.14
CA SER A 196 7.03 15.12 -0.99
C SER A 196 6.41 15.47 -2.35
N ALA A 197 5.11 15.77 -2.34
CA ALA A 197 4.43 16.26 -3.53
C ALA A 197 4.96 17.67 -3.91
N ASN A 198 4.83 17.97 -5.19
CA ASN A 198 5.00 19.30 -5.74
C ASN A 198 3.74 19.65 -6.58
N TRP A 199 3.71 20.82 -7.18
CA TRP A 199 2.57 21.25 -8.00
C TRP A 199 2.33 20.34 -9.22
N SER A 200 3.39 19.79 -9.82
CA SER A 200 3.25 18.88 -10.95
C SER A 200 2.56 17.57 -10.57
N ALA A 201 2.71 17.10 -9.33
CA ALA A 201 2.05 15.91 -8.84
C ALA A 201 0.51 16.03 -8.90
N TYR A 202 -0.02 17.22 -8.60
CA TYR A 202 -1.47 17.50 -8.68
C TYR A 202 -2.01 17.73 -10.10
N LEU A 203 -1.13 17.68 -11.10
CA LEU A 203 -1.49 17.71 -12.53
C LEU A 203 -1.13 16.38 -13.22
N ALA A 204 -0.41 15.49 -12.54
CA ALA A 204 -0.01 14.19 -13.08
C ALA A 204 -1.14 13.17 -12.91
N SER A 205 -1.45 12.48 -14.01
CA SER A 205 -2.49 11.47 -14.06
C SER A 205 -2.13 10.37 -15.05
N ALA A 206 -2.42 9.13 -14.69
CA ALA A 206 -2.23 7.97 -15.57
C ALA A 206 -3.40 7.74 -16.55
N ALA A 207 -4.51 8.49 -16.44
CA ALA A 207 -5.68 8.31 -17.31
C ALA A 207 -5.42 8.76 -18.75
N TYR A 208 -5.99 8.03 -19.73
CA TYR A 208 -5.84 8.35 -21.16
C TYR A 208 -6.27 9.79 -21.50
N THR A 209 -7.37 10.23 -20.93
CA THR A 209 -7.91 11.60 -21.14
C THR A 209 -7.01 12.70 -20.64
N HIS A 210 -6.09 12.37 -19.73
CA HIS A 210 -5.16 13.33 -19.11
C HIS A 210 -3.75 13.26 -19.69
N GLY A 211 -3.47 12.32 -20.60
CA GLY A 211 -2.14 12.10 -21.17
C GLY A 211 -1.49 13.33 -21.82
N TRP A 212 -2.31 14.29 -22.30
CA TRP A 212 -1.81 15.55 -22.85
C TRP A 212 -1.14 16.43 -21.78
N MET A 213 -1.57 16.35 -20.52
CA MET A 213 -0.99 17.11 -19.41
C MET A 213 0.44 16.69 -19.12
N LEU A 214 0.74 15.38 -19.26
CA LEU A 214 2.08 14.83 -18.99
C LEU A 214 3.17 15.43 -19.87
N LYS A 215 2.82 15.96 -21.05
CA LYS A 215 3.77 16.60 -21.96
C LYS A 215 4.39 17.89 -21.39
N TYR A 216 3.71 18.49 -20.41
CA TYR A 216 4.12 19.76 -19.78
C TYR A 216 4.68 19.57 -18.37
N LEU A 217 4.79 18.33 -17.91
CA LEU A 217 5.26 18.00 -16.57
C LEU A 217 6.69 17.41 -16.63
N PRO A 218 7.44 17.46 -15.52
CA PRO A 218 8.71 16.76 -15.40
C PRO A 218 8.57 15.27 -15.74
N PRO A 219 9.64 14.61 -16.27
CA PRO A 219 9.59 13.20 -16.65
C PRO A 219 9.18 12.25 -15.52
N TRP A 220 9.39 12.67 -14.27
CA TRP A 220 8.98 11.93 -13.08
C TRP A 220 8.19 12.85 -12.15
N SER A 221 6.94 12.48 -11.89
CA SER A 221 6.04 13.16 -10.93
C SER A 221 5.19 12.12 -10.23
N ASP A 222 4.94 12.33 -8.92
CA ASP A 222 3.93 11.58 -8.21
C ASP A 222 2.55 11.83 -8.84
N VAL A 223 1.67 10.83 -8.79
CA VAL A 223 0.34 10.92 -9.39
C VAL A 223 -0.68 11.13 -8.28
N VAL A 224 -1.11 12.38 -8.12
CA VAL A 224 -2.11 12.78 -7.11
C VAL A 224 -3.19 13.71 -7.67
N PHE A 225 -3.40 13.72 -9.00
CA PHE A 225 -4.49 14.47 -9.63
C PHE A 225 -5.83 13.74 -9.44
N PRO A 226 -6.86 14.38 -8.81
CA PRO A 226 -8.12 13.70 -8.51
C PRO A 226 -9.01 13.40 -9.73
N GLY A 227 -8.69 13.96 -10.89
CA GLY A 227 -9.55 14.05 -12.05
C GLY A 227 -10.37 15.35 -12.06
N PHE A 228 -10.76 15.78 -13.26
CA PHE A 228 -11.56 17.00 -13.44
C PHE A 228 -12.94 16.89 -12.82
N THR A 229 -13.61 15.73 -12.99
CA THR A 229 -14.96 15.50 -12.41
C THR A 229 -14.93 15.65 -10.89
N ALA A 230 -14.02 14.99 -10.20
CA ALA A 230 -13.90 15.06 -8.75
C ALA A 230 -13.52 16.48 -8.29
N THR A 231 -12.57 17.12 -8.98
CA THR A 231 -12.09 18.47 -8.65
C THR A 231 -13.20 19.52 -8.86
N ILE A 232 -13.81 19.58 -10.04
CA ILE A 232 -14.81 20.61 -10.37
C ILE A 232 -16.04 20.44 -9.49
N LEU A 233 -16.59 19.22 -9.40
CA LEU A 233 -17.78 18.97 -8.58
C LEU A 233 -17.47 19.05 -7.08
N GLY A 234 -16.28 18.66 -6.65
CA GLY A 234 -15.84 18.76 -5.26
C GLY A 234 -15.71 20.20 -4.80
N VAL A 235 -15.02 21.04 -5.59
CA VAL A 235 -14.92 22.49 -5.31
C VAL A 235 -16.28 23.16 -5.37
N ALA A 236 -17.08 22.91 -6.42
CA ALA A 236 -18.45 23.40 -6.48
C ALA A 236 -19.30 22.92 -5.28
N GLY A 237 -19.06 21.73 -4.79
CA GLY A 237 -19.71 21.14 -3.63
C GLY A 237 -19.56 21.96 -2.35
N ILE A 238 -18.43 22.66 -2.17
CA ILE A 238 -18.20 23.55 -1.03
C ILE A 238 -19.26 24.68 -1.01
N TRP A 239 -19.58 25.24 -2.16
CA TRP A 239 -20.56 26.32 -2.28
C TRP A 239 -22.01 25.81 -2.25
N ILE A 240 -22.28 24.72 -2.96
CA ILE A 240 -23.62 24.15 -3.14
C ILE A 240 -24.11 23.53 -1.82
N ALA A 241 -23.28 22.74 -1.14
CA ALA A 241 -23.66 22.05 0.08
C ALA A 241 -23.86 22.99 1.28
N ARG A 242 -23.16 24.15 1.30
CA ARG A 242 -23.41 25.20 2.32
C ARG A 242 -24.83 25.74 2.26
N ARG A 243 -25.39 25.90 1.05
CA ARG A 243 -26.77 26.42 0.87
C ARG A 243 -27.83 25.43 1.33
N CYS A 244 -27.52 24.16 1.46
CA CYS A 244 -28.46 23.07 1.78
C CYS A 244 -28.31 22.49 3.19
N ARG A 245 -27.87 23.30 4.17
CA ARG A 245 -27.66 22.87 5.59
C ARG A 245 -26.71 21.68 5.78
N ARG A 246 -25.82 21.41 4.83
CA ARG A 246 -24.77 20.40 4.91
C ARG A 246 -23.41 21.01 5.28
N GLY A 247 -23.42 22.09 6.07
CA GLY A 247 -22.23 22.83 6.46
C GLY A 247 -21.18 21.94 7.16
N GLU A 248 -21.63 20.98 7.95
CA GLU A 248 -20.74 20.06 8.66
C GLU A 248 -19.92 19.16 7.70
N VAL A 249 -20.55 18.65 6.65
CA VAL A 249 -19.86 17.85 5.60
C VAL A 249 -18.83 18.74 4.88
N VAL A 250 -19.18 19.99 4.59
CA VAL A 250 -18.26 20.91 3.92
C VAL A 250 -17.08 21.27 4.83
N VAL A 251 -17.34 21.59 6.10
CA VAL A 251 -16.29 21.95 7.06
C VAL A 251 -15.33 20.78 7.27
N LEU A 252 -15.87 19.56 7.46
CA LEU A 252 -15.05 18.39 7.71
C LEU A 252 -14.24 18.01 6.47
N TYR A 253 -14.89 17.73 5.34
CA TYR A 253 -14.20 17.21 4.15
C TYR A 253 -13.45 18.29 3.38
N GLY A 254 -13.94 19.54 3.39
CA GLY A 254 -13.19 20.67 2.86
C GLY A 254 -11.96 20.98 3.69
N GLY A 255 -12.07 20.95 5.02
CA GLY A 255 -10.94 21.10 5.94
C GLY A 255 -9.91 19.96 5.77
N LEU A 256 -10.37 18.70 5.67
CA LEU A 256 -9.50 17.56 5.39
C LEU A 256 -8.76 17.70 4.06
N ALA A 257 -9.45 18.14 2.99
CA ALA A 257 -8.80 18.36 1.70
C ALA A 257 -7.68 19.41 1.80
N VAL A 258 -7.93 20.54 2.48
CA VAL A 258 -6.93 21.61 2.64
C VAL A 258 -5.75 21.15 3.49
N LEU A 259 -6.01 20.49 4.63
CA LEU A 259 -4.95 20.00 5.51
C LEU A 259 -4.12 18.91 4.83
N ALA A 260 -4.75 17.99 4.12
CA ALA A 260 -4.07 16.92 3.39
C ALA A 260 -3.24 17.48 2.22
N PHE A 261 -3.81 18.42 1.45
CA PHE A 261 -3.08 19.14 0.41
C PHE A 261 -1.84 19.81 0.98
N TRP A 262 -1.98 20.55 2.07
CA TRP A 262 -0.86 21.22 2.73
C TRP A 262 0.19 20.23 3.23
N ALA A 263 -0.21 19.15 3.93
CA ALA A 263 0.69 18.15 4.46
C ALA A 263 1.45 17.37 3.37
N SER A 264 0.85 17.22 2.16
CA SER A 264 1.45 16.48 1.06
C SER A 264 2.74 17.11 0.53
N PHE A 265 2.91 18.43 0.67
CA PHE A 265 4.14 19.15 0.29
C PHE A 265 5.30 18.89 1.27
N GLY A 266 5.06 18.13 2.32
CA GLY A 266 6.09 17.65 3.23
C GLY A 266 6.77 18.75 4.05
N PRO A 267 8.07 18.55 4.39
CA PRO A 267 8.80 19.46 5.26
C PRO A 267 8.88 20.91 4.76
N THR A 268 8.89 21.13 3.45
CA THR A 268 8.97 22.47 2.84
C THR A 268 7.78 23.35 3.18
N ALA A 269 6.61 22.74 3.41
CA ALA A 269 5.39 23.44 3.76
C ALA A 269 5.13 23.53 5.28
N TYR A 270 6.08 23.13 6.10
CA TYR A 270 6.09 23.19 7.57
C TYR A 270 5.05 22.33 8.29
N LEU A 271 3.82 22.14 7.79
CA LEU A 271 2.80 21.36 8.48
C LEU A 271 3.26 19.93 8.77
N TYR A 272 3.85 19.27 7.78
CA TYR A 272 4.38 17.91 7.97
C TYR A 272 5.47 17.87 9.03
N SER A 273 6.36 18.87 9.10
CA SER A 273 7.41 18.97 10.12
C SER A 273 6.84 19.14 11.52
N VAL A 274 5.74 19.88 11.67
CA VAL A 274 5.03 20.01 12.95
C VAL A 274 4.43 18.66 13.35
N LEU A 275 3.73 17.98 12.42
CA LEU A 275 3.16 16.66 12.69
C LEU A 275 4.24 15.63 13.03
N TYR A 276 5.38 15.64 12.34
CA TYR A 276 6.51 14.76 12.60
C TYR A 276 7.10 14.97 14.00
N LYS A 277 7.22 16.23 14.46
CA LYS A 277 7.77 16.54 15.79
C LYS A 277 6.79 16.27 16.92
N THR A 278 5.48 16.37 16.66
CA THR A 278 4.46 16.25 17.72
C THR A 278 3.82 14.86 17.80
N LEU A 279 3.79 14.11 16.70
CA LEU A 279 3.12 12.81 16.60
C LEU A 279 4.14 11.70 16.31
N PRO A 280 4.49 10.85 17.30
CA PRO A 280 5.54 9.82 17.13
C PRO A 280 5.32 8.87 15.96
N MET A 281 4.06 8.67 15.53
CA MET A 281 3.72 7.82 14.41
C MET A 281 4.24 8.33 13.06
N PHE A 282 4.56 9.62 12.95
CA PHE A 282 5.11 10.20 11.73
C PHE A 282 6.55 9.77 11.45
N ALA A 283 7.30 9.32 12.48
CA ALA A 283 8.63 8.74 12.30
C ALA A 283 8.63 7.41 11.53
N TRP A 284 7.47 6.84 11.22
CA TRP A 284 7.31 5.65 10.38
C TRP A 284 6.93 5.99 8.93
N LEU A 285 6.60 7.27 8.66
CA LEU A 285 6.12 7.72 7.35
C LEU A 285 7.25 8.42 6.59
N ARG A 286 7.49 7.98 5.33
CA ARG A 286 8.52 8.59 4.48
C ARG A 286 7.99 9.40 3.29
N ALA A 287 6.70 9.24 2.93
CA ALA A 287 6.16 9.78 1.69
C ALA A 287 4.96 10.72 1.96
N PRO A 288 5.22 12.02 2.22
CA PRO A 288 4.18 13.02 2.40
C PRO A 288 3.22 13.14 1.21
N ALA A 289 3.70 12.92 -0.05
CA ALA A 289 2.86 12.94 -1.25
C ALA A 289 1.62 12.04 -1.12
N ARG A 290 1.69 10.95 -0.34
CA ARG A 290 0.56 10.04 -0.10
C ARG A 290 -0.63 10.70 0.59
N PHE A 291 -0.47 11.86 1.25
CA PHE A 291 -1.61 12.66 1.72
C PHE A 291 -2.54 13.07 0.59
N GLY A 292 -2.07 13.09 -0.66
CA GLY A 292 -2.91 13.34 -1.84
C GLY A 292 -4.13 12.45 -1.93
N VAL A 293 -4.07 11.19 -1.45
CA VAL A 293 -5.23 10.31 -1.41
C VAL A 293 -6.39 10.85 -0.55
N LEU A 294 -6.08 11.62 0.50
CA LEU A 294 -7.10 12.27 1.33
C LEU A 294 -7.71 13.49 0.63
N VAL A 295 -6.96 14.13 -0.27
CA VAL A 295 -7.50 15.18 -1.15
C VAL A 295 -8.51 14.55 -2.11
N ASP A 296 -8.11 13.45 -2.79
CA ASP A 296 -8.97 12.69 -3.70
C ASP A 296 -10.22 12.19 -3.01
N PHE A 297 -10.07 11.61 -1.82
CA PHE A 297 -11.16 11.15 -0.97
C PHE A 297 -12.14 12.27 -0.63
N SER A 298 -11.62 13.39 -0.14
CA SER A 298 -12.44 14.52 0.33
C SER A 298 -13.18 15.20 -0.81
N LEU A 299 -12.49 15.44 -1.96
CA LEU A 299 -13.11 16.00 -3.16
C LEU A 299 -14.19 15.07 -3.71
N SER A 300 -13.96 13.74 -3.69
CA SER A 300 -14.96 12.77 -4.13
C SER A 300 -16.20 12.76 -3.23
N VAL A 301 -16.06 12.91 -1.90
CA VAL A 301 -17.21 13.06 -0.98
C VAL A 301 -17.99 14.33 -1.30
N LEU A 302 -17.30 15.46 -1.47
CA LEU A 302 -17.91 16.75 -1.80
C LEU A 302 -18.58 16.74 -3.18
N ALA A 303 -17.98 16.07 -4.18
CA ALA A 303 -18.56 15.87 -5.50
C ALA A 303 -19.88 15.10 -5.42
N GLY A 304 -19.92 14.00 -4.66
CA GLY A 304 -21.15 13.24 -4.41
C GLY A 304 -22.24 14.08 -3.72
N ALA A 305 -21.85 14.92 -2.75
CA ALA A 305 -22.76 15.86 -2.08
C ALA A 305 -23.28 16.93 -3.04
N ALA A 306 -22.43 17.45 -3.94
CA ALA A 306 -22.83 18.41 -4.97
C ALA A 306 -23.86 17.80 -5.93
N VAL A 307 -23.54 16.62 -6.50
CA VAL A 307 -24.44 15.90 -7.41
C VAL A 307 -25.78 15.62 -6.75
N SER A 308 -25.75 15.10 -5.52
CA SER A 308 -26.97 14.85 -4.74
C SER A 308 -27.85 16.10 -4.61
N THR A 309 -27.23 17.26 -4.32
CA THR A 309 -27.94 18.52 -4.12
C THR A 309 -28.47 19.05 -5.44
N LEU A 310 -27.67 19.09 -6.50
CA LEU A 310 -28.09 19.55 -7.82
C LEU A 310 -29.25 18.74 -8.39
N LEU A 311 -29.16 17.41 -8.30
CA LEU A 311 -30.17 16.51 -8.81
C LEU A 311 -31.47 16.52 -7.97
N SER A 312 -31.40 16.85 -6.70
CA SER A 312 -32.59 17.02 -5.86
C SER A 312 -33.42 18.27 -6.23
N GLY A 313 -32.79 19.26 -6.88
CA GLY A 313 -33.47 20.44 -7.40
C GLY A 313 -34.23 20.19 -8.71
N LEU A 314 -34.00 19.07 -9.39
CA LEU A 314 -34.71 18.75 -10.63
C LEU A 314 -36.09 18.14 -10.33
N ARG A 315 -37.16 18.77 -10.82
CA ARG A 315 -38.54 18.30 -10.62
C ARG A 315 -38.82 16.98 -11.35
N ASP A 316 -38.22 16.77 -12.53
CA ASP A 316 -38.39 15.58 -13.34
C ASP A 316 -37.42 14.46 -12.90
N ARG A 317 -37.93 13.40 -12.32
CA ARG A 317 -37.17 12.23 -11.87
C ARG A 317 -36.40 11.52 -13.01
N ARG A 318 -36.96 11.50 -14.23
CA ARG A 318 -36.31 10.90 -15.39
C ARG A 318 -35.08 11.71 -15.80
N ARG A 319 -35.22 13.03 -15.90
CA ARG A 319 -34.10 13.94 -16.18
C ARG A 319 -33.01 13.84 -15.11
N ALA A 320 -33.41 13.83 -13.85
CA ALA A 320 -32.46 13.66 -12.74
C ALA A 320 -31.69 12.33 -12.81
N ARG A 321 -32.36 11.22 -13.21
CA ARG A 321 -31.71 9.92 -13.40
C ARG A 321 -30.77 9.92 -14.59
N LEU A 322 -31.19 10.48 -15.74
CA LEU A 322 -30.35 10.56 -16.94
C LEU A 322 -29.12 11.44 -16.70
N ALA A 323 -29.28 12.58 -16.02
CA ALA A 323 -28.16 13.45 -15.64
C ALA A 323 -27.17 12.73 -14.71
N ALA A 324 -27.66 11.95 -13.72
CA ALA A 324 -26.82 11.14 -12.85
C ALA A 324 -26.02 10.09 -13.62
N ILE A 325 -26.67 9.39 -14.56
CA ILE A 325 -26.02 8.41 -15.41
C ILE A 325 -24.97 9.10 -16.30
N GLY A 326 -25.29 10.25 -16.88
CA GLY A 326 -24.34 11.02 -17.69
C GLY A 326 -23.11 11.44 -16.92
N VAL A 327 -23.27 11.98 -15.70
CA VAL A 327 -22.12 12.37 -14.84
C VAL A 327 -21.31 11.15 -14.42
N ALA A 328 -21.96 10.04 -14.04
CA ALA A 328 -21.27 8.81 -13.67
C ALA A 328 -20.51 8.20 -14.85
N ALA A 329 -21.10 8.18 -16.03
CA ALA A 329 -20.46 7.68 -17.26
C ALA A 329 -19.28 8.59 -17.65
N PHE A 330 -19.45 9.90 -17.58
CA PHE A 330 -18.37 10.86 -17.85
C PHE A 330 -17.19 10.65 -16.89
N ALA A 331 -17.45 10.56 -15.57
CA ALA A 331 -16.43 10.28 -14.58
C ALA A 331 -15.71 8.93 -14.85
N ALA A 332 -16.47 7.88 -15.19
CA ALA A 332 -15.90 6.59 -15.51
C ALA A 332 -15.02 6.63 -16.77
N LEU A 333 -15.46 7.31 -17.83
CA LEU A 333 -14.69 7.48 -19.06
C LEU A 333 -13.44 8.34 -18.85
N GLU A 334 -13.57 9.41 -18.06
CA GLU A 334 -12.45 10.29 -17.71
C GLU A 334 -11.31 9.52 -17.03
N LEU A 335 -11.65 8.59 -16.12
CA LEU A 335 -10.70 7.90 -15.26
C LEU A 335 -10.18 6.57 -15.84
N ILE A 336 -10.45 6.27 -17.12
CA ILE A 336 -9.90 5.06 -17.77
C ILE A 336 -8.38 5.18 -17.86
N VAL A 337 -7.68 4.23 -17.23
CA VAL A 337 -6.23 4.11 -17.24
C VAL A 337 -5.81 2.92 -18.11
N PRO A 338 -4.66 3.00 -18.84
CA PRO A 338 -4.10 1.86 -19.52
C PRO A 338 -3.74 0.76 -18.52
N PHE A 339 -4.44 -0.37 -18.61
CA PHE A 339 -4.17 -1.51 -17.75
C PHE A 339 -3.11 -2.40 -18.39
N ARG A 340 -1.91 -2.40 -17.83
CA ARG A 340 -0.82 -3.25 -18.30
C ARG A 340 -0.91 -4.60 -17.61
N MET A 341 -1.13 -5.65 -18.38
CA MET A 341 -1.01 -7.03 -17.92
C MET A 341 0.32 -7.60 -18.39
N ALA A 342 0.96 -8.36 -17.52
CA ALA A 342 2.15 -9.14 -17.85
C ALA A 342 1.80 -10.64 -17.80
N GLU A 343 2.44 -11.43 -18.63
CA GLU A 343 2.34 -12.88 -18.55
C GLU A 343 2.94 -13.36 -17.22
N VAL A 344 2.27 -14.33 -16.61
CA VAL A 344 2.79 -15.01 -15.43
C VAL A 344 3.91 -15.94 -15.88
N PRO A 345 5.14 -15.77 -15.37
CA PRO A 345 6.23 -16.66 -15.73
C PRO A 345 5.91 -18.10 -15.27
N PRO A 346 6.17 -19.10 -16.11
CA PRO A 346 6.01 -20.51 -15.71
C PRO A 346 6.94 -20.84 -14.56
N VAL A 347 6.52 -21.75 -13.68
CA VAL A 347 7.39 -22.28 -12.62
C VAL A 347 8.46 -23.15 -13.28
N GLU A 348 9.71 -22.74 -13.20
CA GLU A 348 10.85 -23.47 -13.75
C GLU A 348 10.98 -24.87 -13.12
N ASN A 349 11.39 -25.86 -13.90
CA ASN A 349 11.49 -27.25 -13.43
C ASN A 349 12.44 -27.40 -12.25
N VAL A 350 13.48 -26.60 -12.16
CA VAL A 350 14.45 -26.61 -11.05
C VAL A 350 13.76 -26.38 -9.69
N TYR A 351 12.73 -25.54 -9.61
CA TYR A 351 11.99 -25.31 -8.37
C TYR A 351 11.13 -26.52 -7.97
N ARG A 352 10.67 -27.33 -8.94
CA ARG A 352 9.98 -28.61 -8.64
C ARG A 352 10.94 -29.63 -8.06
N VAL A 353 12.18 -29.70 -8.59
CA VAL A 353 13.24 -30.55 -8.06
C VAL A 353 13.59 -30.11 -6.63
N LEU A 354 13.73 -28.80 -6.42
CA LEU A 354 14.03 -28.24 -5.10
C LEU A 354 12.89 -28.51 -4.11
N ALA A 355 11.63 -28.40 -4.53
CA ALA A 355 10.47 -28.70 -3.69
C ALA A 355 10.39 -30.15 -3.22
N ALA A 356 10.90 -31.09 -4.04
CA ALA A 356 11.00 -32.53 -3.69
C ALA A 356 12.23 -32.87 -2.86
N ALA A 357 13.21 -31.97 -2.74
CA ALA A 357 14.43 -32.17 -2.00
C ALA A 357 14.23 -32.04 -0.48
N PRO A 358 15.06 -32.63 0.37
CA PRO A 358 15.01 -32.44 1.81
C PRO A 358 15.13 -30.98 2.21
N ARG A 359 14.38 -30.54 3.23
CA ARG A 359 14.36 -29.11 3.66
C ARG A 359 15.78 -28.62 3.99
N GLY A 360 16.09 -27.40 3.53
CA GLY A 360 17.35 -26.72 3.76
C GLY A 360 17.29 -25.28 3.27
N ALA A 361 18.19 -24.42 3.73
CA ALA A 361 18.28 -23.05 3.24
C ALA A 361 18.88 -23.02 1.83
N VAL A 362 18.41 -22.07 1.01
CA VAL A 362 18.76 -21.89 -0.41
C VAL A 362 19.40 -20.54 -0.62
N ILE A 363 20.50 -20.48 -1.38
CA ILE A 363 21.03 -19.26 -1.98
C ILE A 363 20.78 -19.29 -3.47
N GLU A 364 20.21 -18.21 -4.03
CA GLU A 364 19.97 -18.07 -5.47
C GLU A 364 20.94 -17.06 -6.09
N MET A 365 21.44 -17.40 -7.27
CA MET A 365 22.46 -16.65 -7.98
C MET A 365 21.98 -16.26 -9.39
N PRO A 366 22.31 -15.05 -9.90
CA PRO A 366 23.23 -14.05 -9.33
C PRO A 366 22.72 -13.42 -8.03
N PHE A 367 23.63 -13.21 -7.07
CA PHE A 367 23.29 -12.48 -5.86
C PHE A 367 23.40 -10.98 -6.14
N PHE A 368 22.25 -10.28 -6.10
CA PHE A 368 22.19 -8.86 -6.45
C PHE A 368 22.66 -7.99 -5.28
N TYR A 369 23.35 -6.90 -5.60
CA TYR A 369 23.85 -5.90 -4.66
C TYR A 369 23.36 -4.49 -5.07
N PRO A 370 23.52 -3.44 -4.23
CA PRO A 370 22.85 -2.15 -4.44
C PRO A 370 23.02 -1.55 -5.82
N GLU A 371 24.23 -1.61 -6.39
CA GLU A 371 24.58 -1.01 -7.70
C GLU A 371 23.88 -1.71 -8.88
N VAL A 372 23.54 -3.00 -8.75
CA VAL A 372 22.86 -3.79 -9.81
C VAL A 372 21.37 -3.99 -9.54
N GLY A 373 20.86 -3.42 -8.43
CA GLY A 373 19.44 -3.46 -8.09
C GLY A 373 19.05 -4.60 -7.15
N LEU A 374 19.30 -4.41 -5.86
CA LEU A 374 18.97 -5.36 -4.79
C LEU A 374 17.49 -5.81 -4.83
N PHE A 375 16.57 -4.96 -5.30
CA PHE A 375 15.15 -5.26 -5.47
C PHE A 375 14.88 -6.48 -6.37
N GLN A 376 15.84 -6.89 -7.21
CA GLN A 376 15.69 -8.05 -8.09
C GLN A 376 15.58 -9.38 -7.31
N HIS A 377 16.03 -9.42 -6.04
CA HIS A 377 15.80 -10.57 -5.15
C HIS A 377 14.32 -10.87 -4.94
N SER A 378 13.43 -9.90 -5.15
CA SER A 378 11.96 -10.12 -5.08
C SER A 378 11.47 -11.21 -6.04
N LYS A 379 12.15 -11.43 -7.17
CA LYS A 379 11.84 -12.51 -8.12
C LYS A 379 12.04 -13.88 -7.48
N TYR A 380 13.17 -14.07 -6.76
CA TYR A 380 13.47 -15.29 -6.03
C TYR A 380 12.50 -15.50 -4.86
N MET A 381 12.14 -14.41 -4.16
CA MET A 381 11.14 -14.48 -3.08
C MET A 381 9.78 -14.96 -3.60
N VAL A 382 9.31 -14.51 -4.78
CA VAL A 382 8.09 -15.04 -5.40
C VAL A 382 8.27 -16.49 -5.83
N ALA A 383 9.38 -16.84 -6.48
CA ALA A 383 9.67 -18.20 -6.92
C ALA A 383 9.77 -19.19 -5.74
N SER A 384 10.24 -18.73 -4.58
CA SER A 384 10.33 -19.57 -3.36
C SER A 384 8.98 -20.09 -2.87
N THR A 385 7.86 -19.52 -3.30
CA THR A 385 6.52 -20.04 -3.03
C THR A 385 6.28 -21.43 -3.64
N ALA A 386 7.10 -21.86 -4.59
CA ALA A 386 7.04 -23.20 -5.17
C ALA A 386 7.63 -24.27 -4.25
N HIS A 387 8.57 -23.94 -3.36
CA HIS A 387 9.27 -24.91 -2.49
C HIS A 387 9.21 -24.59 -0.99
N TRP A 388 8.92 -23.35 -0.61
CA TRP A 388 8.81 -22.88 0.78
C TRP A 388 10.04 -23.18 1.65
N MET A 389 11.23 -23.22 1.06
CA MET A 389 12.50 -23.34 1.79
C MET A 389 12.99 -21.98 2.25
N PRO A 390 13.74 -21.88 3.37
CA PRO A 390 14.37 -20.63 3.79
C PRO A 390 15.29 -20.10 2.69
N LEU A 391 15.18 -18.82 2.37
CA LEU A 391 15.95 -18.16 1.30
C LEU A 391 16.98 -17.20 1.92
N VAL A 392 18.25 -17.30 1.48
CA VAL A 392 19.30 -16.35 1.89
C VAL A 392 19.09 -14.98 1.24
N ASN A 393 18.61 -15.00 0.00
CA ASN A 393 18.27 -13.80 -0.74
C ASN A 393 17.04 -13.11 -0.12
N GLY A 394 17.08 -11.77 -0.08
CA GLY A 394 15.96 -11.01 0.45
C GLY A 394 15.93 -9.57 -0.07
N TYR A 395 14.74 -8.99 -0.02
CA TYR A 395 14.52 -7.58 -0.29
C TYR A 395 13.32 -7.11 0.52
N SER A 396 13.47 -5.99 1.20
CA SER A 396 12.41 -5.35 1.96
C SER A 396 12.70 -3.85 2.15
N ASP A 397 11.81 -3.15 2.82
CA ASP A 397 11.93 -1.72 3.10
C ASP A 397 13.01 -1.41 4.15
N PHE A 398 13.19 -2.31 5.11
CA PHE A 398 14.33 -2.36 6.01
C PHE A 398 15.26 -3.48 5.60
N ILE A 399 16.53 -3.18 5.43
CA ILE A 399 17.58 -4.15 5.10
C ILE A 399 18.52 -4.22 6.29
N PRO A 400 18.69 -5.39 6.93
CA PRO A 400 19.58 -5.53 8.07
C PRO A 400 21.02 -5.11 7.74
N PRO A 401 21.73 -4.43 8.66
CA PRO A 401 23.09 -3.98 8.43
C PRO A 401 24.07 -5.11 8.07
N ASP A 402 23.98 -6.24 8.76
CA ASP A 402 24.81 -7.44 8.51
C ASP A 402 24.56 -8.04 7.12
N PHE A 403 23.30 -8.01 6.62
CA PHE A 403 23.03 -8.39 5.23
C PHE A 403 23.76 -7.48 4.25
N MET A 404 23.75 -6.17 4.50
CA MET A 404 24.45 -5.20 3.65
C MET A 404 25.97 -5.35 3.70
N GLU A 405 26.53 -5.72 4.83
CA GLU A 405 27.98 -6.03 4.99
C GLU A 405 28.39 -7.26 4.17
N HIS A 406 27.51 -8.27 4.12
CA HIS A 406 27.82 -9.55 3.51
C HIS A 406 27.45 -9.66 2.02
N VAL A 407 26.63 -8.73 1.50
CA VAL A 407 26.09 -8.82 0.13
C VAL A 407 27.19 -8.90 -0.95
N LEU A 408 28.26 -8.12 -0.82
CA LEU A 408 29.38 -8.12 -1.77
C LEU A 408 30.25 -9.38 -1.67
N THR A 409 30.32 -10.00 -0.50
CA THR A 409 31.00 -11.28 -0.29
C THR A 409 30.20 -12.44 -0.88
N LEU A 410 28.88 -12.38 -0.82
CA LEU A 410 28.00 -13.42 -1.39
C LEU A 410 27.88 -13.31 -2.92
N ALA A 411 27.97 -12.09 -3.49
CA ALA A 411 27.81 -11.87 -4.91
C ALA A 411 28.75 -12.73 -5.80
N PRO A 412 30.04 -12.94 -5.48
CA PRO A 412 30.94 -13.81 -6.25
C PRO A 412 30.86 -15.31 -5.87
N PHE A 413 29.80 -15.78 -5.21
CA PHE A 413 29.66 -17.23 -4.90
C PHE A 413 29.73 -18.09 -6.19
N PRO A 414 30.41 -19.28 -6.17
CA PRO A 414 31.18 -19.87 -5.07
C PRO A 414 32.56 -19.22 -4.91
N SER A 415 32.87 -18.86 -3.67
CA SER A 415 34.21 -18.38 -3.25
C SER A 415 34.43 -18.79 -1.80
N ARG A 416 35.71 -18.90 -1.35
CA ARG A 416 36.01 -19.30 0.04
C ARG A 416 35.30 -18.43 1.08
N ASP A 417 35.33 -17.10 0.89
CA ASP A 417 34.73 -16.17 1.85
C ASP A 417 33.21 -16.28 1.86
N ALA A 418 32.56 -16.51 0.70
CA ALA A 418 31.13 -16.76 0.64
C ALA A 418 30.77 -18.09 1.34
N PHE A 419 31.53 -19.15 1.17
CA PHE A 419 31.31 -20.42 1.90
C PHE A 419 31.42 -20.23 3.43
N LYS A 420 32.42 -19.46 3.91
CA LYS A 420 32.54 -19.12 5.35
C LYS A 420 31.33 -18.41 5.92
N LEU A 421 30.65 -17.56 5.14
CA LEU A 421 29.41 -16.90 5.55
C LEU A 421 28.19 -17.84 5.55
N LEU A 422 28.18 -18.84 4.65
CA LEU A 422 27.07 -19.77 4.52
C LEU A 422 27.14 -20.94 5.52
N GLU A 423 28.35 -21.34 5.96
CA GLU A 423 28.60 -22.49 6.82
C GLU A 423 27.89 -22.40 8.18
N PRO A 424 27.99 -21.30 8.98
CA PRO A 424 27.33 -21.18 10.28
C PRO A 424 25.82 -21.37 10.19
N ASN A 425 25.24 -20.97 9.06
CA ASN A 425 23.81 -21.05 8.78
C ASN A 425 23.42 -22.37 8.11
N ARG A 426 24.35 -23.28 7.85
CA ARG A 426 24.12 -24.59 7.23
C ARG A 426 23.28 -24.46 5.95
N VAL A 427 23.64 -23.49 5.07
CA VAL A 427 22.96 -23.32 3.78
C VAL A 427 23.22 -24.58 2.95
N ARG A 428 22.13 -25.18 2.46
CA ARG A 428 22.20 -26.52 1.87
C ARG A 428 22.22 -26.52 0.35
N TYR A 429 21.53 -25.54 -0.27
CA TYR A 429 21.33 -25.51 -1.71
C TYR A 429 21.84 -24.23 -2.32
N ALA A 430 22.39 -24.34 -3.52
CA ALA A 430 22.78 -23.21 -4.35
C ALA A 430 22.16 -23.35 -5.75
N LEU A 431 21.31 -22.40 -6.11
CA LEU A 431 20.64 -22.35 -7.40
C LEU A 431 21.21 -21.22 -8.24
N PHE A 432 21.68 -21.53 -9.45
CA PHE A 432 22.24 -20.56 -10.40
C PHE A 432 21.31 -20.39 -11.58
N HIS A 433 20.86 -19.16 -11.83
CA HIS A 433 20.15 -18.76 -13.04
C HIS A 433 21.15 -18.25 -14.08
N MET A 434 21.58 -19.13 -14.96
CA MET A 434 22.66 -18.87 -15.93
C MET A 434 22.29 -17.78 -16.94
N TYR A 435 21.00 -17.58 -17.19
CA TYR A 435 20.49 -16.47 -18.04
C TYR A 435 20.60 -15.09 -17.37
N GLY A 436 20.80 -15.02 -16.05
CA GLY A 436 20.99 -13.78 -15.30
C GLY A 436 22.41 -13.21 -15.41
N TYR A 437 23.34 -13.91 -16.06
CA TYR A 437 24.71 -13.48 -16.27
C TYR A 437 24.96 -13.08 -17.73
N ASN A 438 25.75 -12.02 -17.94
CA ASN A 438 26.34 -11.76 -19.25
C ASN A 438 27.39 -12.83 -19.60
N THR A 439 27.87 -12.88 -20.84
CA THR A 439 28.78 -13.92 -21.33
C THR A 439 30.06 -14.02 -20.50
N GLN A 440 30.66 -12.88 -20.14
CA GLN A 440 31.89 -12.84 -19.35
C GLN A 440 31.67 -13.40 -17.95
N ASN A 441 30.70 -12.87 -17.21
CA ASN A 441 30.38 -13.30 -15.85
C ASN A 441 29.91 -14.76 -15.80
N ARG A 442 29.23 -15.23 -16.85
CA ARG A 442 28.84 -16.65 -16.98
C ARG A 442 30.06 -17.57 -17.03
N ASN A 443 31.08 -17.22 -17.83
CA ASN A 443 32.30 -18.01 -17.91
C ASN A 443 33.08 -18.02 -16.58
N GLU A 444 33.14 -16.89 -15.89
CA GLU A 444 33.74 -16.79 -14.56
C GLU A 444 33.01 -17.66 -13.51
N VAL A 445 31.68 -17.63 -13.50
CA VAL A 445 30.89 -18.49 -12.62
C VAL A 445 31.12 -19.95 -12.92
N LEU A 446 31.17 -20.35 -14.20
CA LEU A 446 31.44 -21.71 -14.59
C LEU A 446 32.84 -22.19 -14.15
N ALA A 447 33.85 -21.33 -14.28
CA ALA A 447 35.22 -21.63 -13.80
C ALA A 447 35.24 -21.80 -12.27
N ARG A 448 34.57 -20.95 -11.53
CA ARG A 448 34.43 -21.06 -10.05
C ARG A 448 33.66 -22.32 -9.65
N LEU A 449 32.57 -22.66 -10.32
CA LEU A 449 31.82 -23.92 -10.08
C LEU A 449 32.71 -25.13 -10.27
N LYS A 450 33.59 -25.15 -11.27
CA LYS A 450 34.57 -26.18 -11.47
C LYS A 450 35.64 -26.22 -10.36
N GLN A 451 36.13 -25.04 -9.94
CA GLN A 451 37.12 -24.94 -8.85
C GLN A 451 36.60 -25.48 -7.52
N PHE A 452 35.32 -25.32 -7.23
CA PHE A 452 34.70 -25.74 -5.98
C PHE A 452 33.82 -27.00 -6.14
N GLU A 453 34.00 -27.79 -7.21
CA GLU A 453 33.17 -28.95 -7.50
C GLU A 453 33.17 -30.01 -6.38
N ALA A 454 34.25 -30.11 -5.62
CA ALA A 454 34.34 -31.03 -4.47
C ALA A 454 33.31 -30.72 -3.34
N TYR A 455 32.82 -29.50 -3.28
CA TYR A 455 31.88 -29.04 -2.26
C TYR A 455 30.44 -28.90 -2.79
N LEU A 456 30.21 -29.07 -4.11
CA LEU A 456 28.97 -28.83 -4.80
C LEU A 456 28.49 -30.06 -5.58
N ARG A 457 27.56 -30.81 -5.03
CA ARG A 457 26.94 -31.95 -5.70
C ARG A 457 25.82 -31.52 -6.62
N PRO A 458 25.90 -31.74 -7.94
CA PRO A 458 24.82 -31.35 -8.86
C PRO A 458 23.57 -32.19 -8.60
N LEU A 459 22.41 -31.50 -8.52
CA LEU A 459 21.08 -32.11 -8.40
C LEU A 459 20.24 -31.95 -9.67
N TYR A 460 20.40 -30.82 -10.36
CA TYR A 460 19.68 -30.50 -11.60
C TYR A 460 20.47 -29.55 -12.47
N MET A 461 20.46 -29.79 -13.77
CA MET A 461 21.09 -28.92 -14.76
C MET A 461 20.26 -28.87 -16.04
N ASP A 462 20.02 -27.67 -16.54
CA ASP A 462 19.55 -27.41 -17.90
C ASP A 462 20.33 -26.23 -18.53
N GLU A 463 19.89 -25.72 -19.67
CA GLU A 463 20.57 -24.62 -20.35
C GLU A 463 20.52 -23.32 -19.54
N GLY A 464 19.42 -23.10 -18.78
CA GLY A 464 19.12 -21.86 -18.05
C GLY A 464 19.45 -21.91 -16.57
N THR A 465 19.44 -23.10 -15.95
CA THR A 465 19.55 -23.24 -14.49
C THR A 465 20.45 -24.39 -14.06
N ARG A 466 21.09 -24.21 -12.89
CA ARG A 466 21.92 -25.25 -12.24
C ARG A 466 21.66 -25.26 -10.76
N LEU A 467 21.23 -26.39 -10.23
CA LEU A 467 21.01 -26.61 -8.79
C LEU A 467 22.07 -27.55 -8.23
N TYR A 468 22.69 -27.12 -7.15
CA TYR A 468 23.67 -27.90 -6.40
C TYR A 468 23.24 -28.06 -4.94
N GLU A 469 23.60 -29.17 -4.36
CA GLU A 469 23.64 -29.34 -2.91
C GLU A 469 25.06 -29.04 -2.41
N ILE A 470 25.18 -28.24 -1.38
CA ILE A 470 26.43 -27.94 -0.68
C ILE A 470 26.72 -29.15 0.25
N VAL A 471 27.69 -29.94 -0.09
CA VAL A 471 28.05 -31.18 0.64
C VAL A 471 29.22 -30.99 1.60
N GLY A 472 29.86 -29.84 1.60
CA GLY A 472 30.94 -29.44 2.47
C GLY A 472 31.33 -27.99 2.28
N PHE A 473 32.21 -27.51 3.16
CA PHE A 473 32.72 -26.15 3.12
C PHE A 473 34.24 -26.17 3.03
N PRO A 474 34.86 -25.36 2.16
CA PRO A 474 36.30 -25.28 2.04
C PRO A 474 36.92 -24.68 3.32
N PRO A 475 38.07 -25.20 3.77
CA PRO A 475 38.78 -24.73 4.96
C PRO A 475 39.28 -23.29 4.84
#